data_69485b653c464e695952937f8d3d6c43
#
_entry.id   69485b653c464e695952937f8d3d6c43
#
_cell.length_a   1.000
_cell.length_b   1.000
_cell.length_c   1.000
_cell.angle_alpha   90.00
_cell.angle_beta   90.00
_cell.angle_gamma   90.00
#
_symmetry.space_group_name_H-M   'P 1'
#
loop_
_entity.id
_entity.type
_entity.pdbx_description
1 polymer ?
#
loop_
_entity_poly.entity_id
_entity_poly.type
_entity_poly.pdbx_seq_one_letter_code
_entity_poly.pdbx_strand_id
1 'polypeptide(L)'
;MVLEKKNFIVVYDESISYIPELVSYLESKVSDIMKFFDLDSLSSKRKIVVYDDLELYKKHIEQFYEYQDYMCADTNDGNINLLSLKEAHKTKEHANMTIDNLKMTILHEFVHICQQECEVESLDHDIVWFWEALATNLGNPEAFKKIDIKASNEKINDFNSLLNNYCIAFTIGNYLLEKYSHKDILEYVKYPSKLLEDADIILNNAREWSNSN
;
A
#
# COMPACT_ATOMS: atom_id res chain seq x y z
N MET A 1 -7.01 23.40 -5.08
CA MET A 1 -8.39 23.06 -5.54
C MET A 1 -8.97 21.90 -4.74
N VAL A 2 -10.30 21.72 -4.82
CA VAL A 2 -10.98 20.54 -4.23
C VAL A 2 -11.84 19.88 -5.32
N LEU A 3 -11.67 18.58 -5.49
CA LEU A 3 -12.50 17.77 -6.38
C LEU A 3 -13.23 16.72 -5.53
N GLU A 4 -14.57 16.77 -5.52
CA GLU A 4 -15.37 15.81 -4.77
C GLU A 4 -15.86 14.66 -5.65
N LYS A 5 -15.71 13.45 -5.17
CA LYS A 5 -16.14 12.19 -5.79
C LYS A 5 -16.97 11.35 -4.82
N LYS A 6 -17.43 10.16 -5.27
CA LYS A 6 -18.26 9.28 -4.44
C LYS A 6 -17.55 8.90 -3.13
N ASN A 7 -16.32 8.43 -3.22
CA ASN A 7 -15.56 7.88 -2.10
C ASN A 7 -14.48 8.85 -1.58
N PHE A 8 -14.16 9.93 -2.35
CA PHE A 8 -13.00 10.77 -2.10
C PHE A 8 -13.28 12.25 -2.13
N ILE A 9 -12.49 13.00 -1.35
CA ILE A 9 -12.33 14.46 -1.46
C ILE A 9 -10.86 14.69 -1.81
N VAL A 10 -10.60 15.14 -3.04
CA VAL A 10 -9.22 15.34 -3.54
C VAL A 10 -8.81 16.79 -3.37
N VAL A 11 -7.72 17.04 -2.66
CA VAL A 11 -7.13 18.35 -2.41
C VAL A 11 -5.80 18.44 -3.16
N TYR A 12 -5.66 19.41 -4.04
CA TYR A 12 -4.49 19.52 -4.92
C TYR A 12 -4.28 20.96 -5.43
N ASP A 13 -3.08 21.25 -5.93
CA ASP A 13 -2.80 22.52 -6.62
C ASP A 13 -3.37 22.50 -8.04
N GLU A 14 -3.98 23.63 -8.48
CA GLU A 14 -4.62 23.73 -9.80
C GLU A 14 -3.65 23.56 -10.98
N SER A 15 -2.37 23.74 -10.76
CA SER A 15 -1.32 23.51 -11.77
C SER A 15 -1.14 22.04 -12.13
N ILE A 16 -1.63 21.11 -11.28
CA ILE A 16 -1.48 19.66 -11.47
C ILE A 16 -2.59 19.13 -12.39
N SER A 17 -2.34 19.15 -13.68
CA SER A 17 -3.34 18.85 -14.73
C SER A 17 -3.80 17.40 -14.82
N TYR A 18 -3.01 16.44 -14.32
CA TYR A 18 -3.31 15.01 -14.41
C TYR A 18 -4.24 14.47 -13.30
N ILE A 19 -4.61 15.28 -12.31
CA ILE A 19 -5.47 14.82 -11.19
C ILE A 19 -6.80 14.21 -11.64
N PRO A 20 -7.54 14.79 -12.60
CA PRO A 20 -8.79 14.17 -13.06
C PRO A 20 -8.59 12.76 -13.65
N GLU A 21 -7.49 12.53 -14.36
CA GLU A 21 -7.13 11.21 -14.90
C GLU A 21 -6.81 10.22 -13.78
N LEU A 22 -5.94 10.62 -12.84
CA LEU A 22 -5.54 9.80 -11.69
C LEU A 22 -6.75 9.35 -10.86
N VAL A 23 -7.64 10.29 -10.55
CA VAL A 23 -8.84 10.01 -9.74
C VAL A 23 -9.84 9.15 -10.50
N SER A 24 -10.01 9.37 -11.81
CA SER A 24 -10.87 8.53 -12.64
C SER A 24 -10.35 7.09 -12.72
N TYR A 25 -9.04 6.90 -12.79
CA TYR A 25 -8.42 5.59 -12.74
C TYR A 25 -8.68 4.91 -11.39
N LEU A 26 -8.41 5.59 -10.29
CA LEU A 26 -8.69 5.06 -8.94
C LEU A 26 -10.16 4.64 -8.82
N GLU A 27 -11.12 5.53 -9.16
CA GLU A 27 -12.55 5.23 -9.07
C GLU A 27 -12.96 4.00 -9.90
N SER A 28 -12.28 3.73 -11.01
CA SER A 28 -12.54 2.53 -11.83
C SER A 28 -12.14 1.22 -11.15
N LYS A 29 -11.27 1.26 -10.12
CA LYS A 29 -10.72 0.11 -9.40
C LYS A 29 -11.24 -0.07 -7.98
N VAL A 30 -11.75 1.01 -7.38
CA VAL A 30 -12.23 1.04 -5.99
C VAL A 30 -13.19 -0.12 -5.68
N SER A 31 -14.15 -0.39 -6.56
CA SER A 31 -15.16 -1.43 -6.33
C SER A 31 -14.56 -2.83 -6.21
N ASP A 32 -13.56 -3.14 -7.03
CA ASP A 32 -12.94 -4.47 -7.04
C ASP A 32 -12.09 -4.68 -5.79
N ILE A 33 -11.35 -3.64 -5.38
CA ILE A 33 -10.53 -3.68 -4.15
C ILE A 33 -11.45 -3.78 -2.93
N MET A 34 -12.47 -2.94 -2.81
CA MET A 34 -13.44 -2.98 -1.70
C MET A 34 -14.13 -4.35 -1.60
N LYS A 35 -14.50 -4.94 -2.74
CA LYS A 35 -15.10 -6.28 -2.78
C LYS A 35 -14.17 -7.36 -2.23
N PHE A 36 -12.85 -7.25 -2.45
CA PHE A 36 -11.89 -8.17 -1.84
C PHE A 36 -11.92 -8.08 -0.31
N PHE A 37 -12.19 -6.91 0.25
CA PHE A 37 -12.28 -6.70 1.70
C PHE A 37 -13.70 -6.87 2.28
N ASP A 38 -14.66 -7.38 1.50
CA ASP A 38 -16.08 -7.49 1.88
C ASP A 38 -16.69 -6.13 2.32
N LEU A 39 -16.21 -5.02 1.74
CA LEU A 39 -16.69 -3.68 2.03
C LEU A 39 -17.71 -3.20 0.99
N ASP A 40 -18.92 -2.89 1.42
CA ASP A 40 -19.95 -2.26 0.58
C ASP A 40 -19.72 -0.76 0.40
N SER A 41 -19.13 -0.12 1.40
CA SER A 41 -18.78 1.31 1.42
C SER A 41 -17.67 1.57 2.43
N LEU A 42 -16.92 2.65 2.25
CA LEU A 42 -16.05 3.20 3.31
C LEU A 42 -16.91 3.82 4.41
N SER A 43 -16.43 3.82 5.66
CA SER A 43 -17.10 4.44 6.81
C SER A 43 -17.30 5.95 6.62
N SER A 44 -16.41 6.59 5.87
CA SER A 44 -16.48 8.00 5.47
C SER A 44 -15.72 8.23 4.17
N LYS A 45 -15.99 9.37 3.49
CA LYS A 45 -15.14 9.80 2.36
C LYS A 45 -13.72 10.03 2.85
N ARG A 46 -12.74 9.47 2.14
CA ARG A 46 -11.32 9.66 2.42
C ARG A 46 -10.78 10.86 1.66
N LYS A 47 -9.85 11.59 2.26
CA LYS A 47 -9.13 12.64 1.54
C LYS A 47 -8.00 12.01 0.71
N ILE A 48 -7.76 12.62 -0.44
CA ILE A 48 -6.54 12.42 -1.21
C ILE A 48 -5.87 13.78 -1.26
N VAL A 49 -4.73 13.93 -0.61
CA VAL A 49 -3.97 15.18 -0.58
C VAL A 49 -2.75 15.02 -1.47
N VAL A 50 -2.67 15.85 -2.52
CA VAL A 50 -1.51 15.84 -3.42
C VAL A 50 -0.64 17.05 -3.10
N TYR A 51 0.55 16.77 -2.56
CA TYR A 51 1.54 17.77 -2.17
C TYR A 51 2.38 18.20 -3.38
N ASP A 52 2.28 19.46 -3.78
CA ASP A 52 3.16 20.08 -4.79
C ASP A 52 4.33 20.86 -4.14
N ASP A 53 4.70 20.44 -2.94
CA ASP A 53 5.82 20.95 -2.16
C ASP A 53 6.40 19.82 -1.31
N LEU A 54 7.64 19.42 -1.62
CA LEU A 54 8.32 18.31 -0.94
C LEU A 54 8.54 18.59 0.55
N GLU A 55 8.82 19.84 0.94
CA GLU A 55 9.07 20.19 2.34
C GLU A 55 7.76 20.15 3.16
N LEU A 56 6.61 20.47 2.55
CA LEU A 56 5.32 20.29 3.21
C LEU A 56 4.97 18.80 3.37
N TYR A 57 5.29 17.96 2.38
CA TYR A 57 5.10 16.51 2.48
C TYR A 57 6.01 15.91 3.57
N LYS A 58 7.29 16.29 3.62
CA LYS A 58 8.21 15.87 4.68
C LYS A 58 7.65 16.21 6.07
N LYS A 59 7.20 17.45 6.28
CA LYS A 59 6.58 17.87 7.55
C LYS A 59 5.32 17.07 7.89
N HIS A 60 4.56 16.60 6.90
CA HIS A 60 3.45 15.71 7.15
C HIS A 60 3.96 14.35 7.66
N ILE A 61 4.91 13.73 6.96
CA ILE A 61 5.50 12.44 7.35
C ILE A 61 6.14 12.50 8.74
N GLU A 62 6.89 13.56 9.05
CA GLU A 62 7.60 13.75 10.31
C GLU A 62 6.68 13.85 11.54
N GLN A 63 5.37 13.91 11.36
CA GLN A 63 4.40 13.78 12.46
C GLN A 63 4.25 12.33 12.93
N PHE A 64 4.66 11.35 12.12
CA PHE A 64 4.50 9.93 12.37
C PHE A 64 5.84 9.20 12.52
N TYR A 65 6.82 9.50 11.62
CA TYR A 65 8.15 8.90 11.61
C TYR A 65 9.16 9.75 10.82
N GLU A 66 10.43 9.39 10.84
CA GLU A 66 11.48 10.07 10.07
C GLU A 66 11.27 9.89 8.56
N TYR A 67 11.26 11.00 7.80
CA TYR A 67 11.14 10.97 6.35
C TYR A 67 12.34 10.27 5.69
N GLN A 68 12.06 9.45 4.70
CA GLN A 68 13.05 8.79 3.85
C GLN A 68 12.77 9.09 2.37
N ASP A 69 13.81 9.17 1.54
CA ASP A 69 13.70 9.58 0.12
C ASP A 69 12.85 8.64 -0.76
N TYR A 70 12.55 7.43 -0.27
CA TYR A 70 11.64 6.51 -0.96
C TYR A 70 10.15 6.75 -0.68
N MET A 71 9.84 7.60 0.28
CA MET A 71 8.46 7.89 0.66
C MET A 71 7.86 8.90 -0.31
N CYS A 72 6.89 8.48 -1.11
CA CYS A 72 6.14 9.35 -2.03
C CYS A 72 4.64 9.28 -1.81
N ALA A 73 4.16 8.37 -0.97
CA ALA A 73 2.77 8.22 -0.55
C ALA A 73 2.70 7.63 0.86
N ASP A 74 1.59 7.85 1.56
CA ASP A 74 1.26 7.26 2.85
C ASP A 74 -0.24 7.33 3.17
N THR A 75 -0.65 6.55 4.20
CA THR A 75 -2.02 6.55 4.72
C THR A 75 -2.08 6.66 6.25
N ASN A 76 -1.04 7.20 6.90
CA ASN A 76 -0.91 7.21 8.36
C ASN A 76 -2.01 7.97 9.10
N ASP A 77 -2.58 8.99 8.50
CA ASP A 77 -3.70 9.77 9.05
C ASP A 77 -5.08 9.26 8.61
N GLY A 78 -5.13 8.07 7.99
CA GLY A 78 -6.35 7.49 7.43
C GLY A 78 -6.81 8.16 6.13
N ASN A 79 -5.99 9.00 5.53
CA ASN A 79 -6.17 9.61 4.22
C ASN A 79 -5.06 9.13 3.28
N ILE A 80 -5.19 9.37 1.98
CA ILE A 80 -4.12 9.10 1.02
C ILE A 80 -3.35 10.40 0.79
N ASN A 81 -2.08 10.41 1.15
CA ASN A 81 -1.18 11.54 0.96
C ASN A 81 -0.17 11.18 -0.12
N LEU A 82 -0.01 12.02 -1.15
CA LEU A 82 0.84 11.75 -2.31
C LEU A 82 1.73 12.94 -2.61
N LEU A 83 2.98 12.70 -3.02
CA LEU A 83 3.76 13.71 -3.73
C LEU A 83 3.24 13.88 -5.16
N SER A 84 3.20 15.13 -5.67
CA SER A 84 3.02 15.37 -7.10
C SER A 84 4.20 14.77 -7.87
N LEU A 85 4.00 14.43 -9.16
CA LEU A 85 5.10 13.93 -10.00
C LEU A 85 6.29 14.89 -10.05
N LYS A 86 6.00 16.21 -10.12
CA LYS A 86 7.03 17.26 -10.10
C LYS A 86 7.90 17.20 -8.83
N GLU A 87 7.29 16.98 -7.68
CA GLU A 87 8.01 16.90 -6.41
C GLU A 87 8.65 15.54 -6.19
N ALA A 88 7.99 14.45 -6.59
CA ALA A 88 8.56 13.10 -6.56
C ALA A 88 9.86 13.02 -7.39
N HIS A 89 9.92 13.66 -8.56
CA HIS A 89 11.13 13.70 -9.39
C HIS A 89 12.34 14.37 -8.73
N LYS A 90 12.14 15.11 -7.64
CA LYS A 90 13.26 15.69 -6.86
C LYS A 90 13.91 14.67 -5.91
N THR A 91 13.23 13.56 -5.65
CA THR A 91 13.78 12.48 -4.82
C THR A 91 14.58 11.52 -5.68
N LYS A 92 15.59 10.88 -5.09
CA LYS A 92 16.48 9.97 -5.81
C LYS A 92 15.71 8.74 -6.33
N GLU A 93 14.82 8.20 -5.52
CA GLU A 93 14.14 6.94 -5.82
C GLU A 93 13.00 7.11 -6.84
N HIS A 94 12.44 8.32 -6.96
CA HIS A 94 11.31 8.61 -7.85
C HIS A 94 11.65 9.55 -9.02
N ALA A 95 12.93 9.76 -9.31
CA ALA A 95 13.38 10.68 -10.37
C ALA A 95 12.78 10.36 -11.76
N ASN A 96 12.37 9.12 -12.00
CA ASN A 96 11.75 8.66 -13.26
C ASN A 96 10.28 8.22 -13.08
N MET A 97 9.61 8.64 -12.01
CA MET A 97 8.23 8.27 -11.74
C MET A 97 7.30 8.78 -12.86
N THR A 98 6.44 7.92 -13.36
CA THR A 98 5.44 8.24 -14.40
C THR A 98 4.05 8.38 -13.80
N ILE A 99 3.10 8.88 -14.59
CA ILE A 99 1.69 8.91 -14.19
C ILE A 99 1.16 7.48 -13.94
N ASP A 100 1.62 6.49 -14.69
CA ASP A 100 1.21 5.10 -14.49
C ASP A 100 1.78 4.51 -13.19
N ASN A 101 3.02 4.88 -12.83
CA ASN A 101 3.54 4.56 -11.50
C ASN A 101 2.67 5.20 -10.40
N LEU A 102 2.31 6.47 -10.53
CA LEU A 102 1.48 7.17 -9.55
C LEU A 102 0.06 6.55 -9.44
N LYS A 103 -0.50 6.08 -10.56
CA LYS A 103 -1.76 5.31 -10.57
C LYS A 103 -1.65 4.01 -9.78
N MET A 104 -0.54 3.30 -9.91
CA MET A 104 -0.29 2.09 -9.13
C MET A 104 -0.08 2.41 -7.65
N THR A 105 0.70 3.45 -7.35
CA THR A 105 0.91 3.91 -5.98
C THR A 105 -0.41 4.26 -5.28
N ILE A 106 -1.28 5.04 -5.91
CA ILE A 106 -2.57 5.42 -5.28
C ILE A 106 -3.48 4.21 -5.03
N LEU A 107 -3.43 3.17 -5.88
CA LEU A 107 -4.17 1.93 -5.64
C LEU A 107 -3.57 1.14 -4.47
N HIS A 108 -2.24 1.10 -4.36
CA HIS A 108 -1.54 0.49 -3.23
C HIS A 108 -1.99 1.13 -1.91
N GLU A 109 -1.97 2.47 -1.85
CA GLU A 109 -2.44 3.21 -0.68
C GLU A 109 -3.93 2.99 -0.41
N PHE A 110 -4.75 2.84 -1.46
CA PHE A 110 -6.16 2.54 -1.28
C PHE A 110 -6.41 1.14 -0.69
N VAL A 111 -5.55 0.18 -0.98
CA VAL A 111 -5.60 -1.13 -0.31
C VAL A 111 -5.36 -0.96 1.18
N HIS A 112 -4.40 -0.14 1.61
CA HIS A 112 -4.17 0.15 3.02
C HIS A 112 -5.38 0.82 3.69
N ILE A 113 -6.08 1.73 2.99
CA ILE A 113 -7.36 2.29 3.48
C ILE A 113 -8.39 1.17 3.72
N CYS A 114 -8.52 0.21 2.80
CA CYS A 114 -9.45 -0.91 2.98
C CYS A 114 -9.04 -1.85 4.14
N GLN A 115 -7.74 -2.07 4.33
CA GLN A 115 -7.23 -2.81 5.48
C GLN A 115 -7.60 -2.11 6.80
N GLN A 116 -7.36 -0.80 6.90
CA GLN A 116 -7.73 0.01 8.07
C GLN A 116 -9.26 0.01 8.35
N GLU A 117 -10.09 0.00 7.31
CA GLU A 117 -11.56 -0.11 7.46
C GLU A 117 -12.01 -1.47 8.02
N CYS A 118 -11.25 -2.53 7.76
CA CYS A 118 -11.56 -3.88 8.22
C CYS A 118 -10.96 -4.20 9.59
N GLU A 119 -9.97 -3.45 10.04
CA GLU A 119 -9.20 -3.72 11.25
C GLU A 119 -10.07 -3.65 12.50
N VAL A 120 -10.03 -4.69 13.32
CA VAL A 120 -10.70 -4.76 14.64
C VAL A 120 -9.67 -4.57 15.76
N GLU A 121 -8.45 -5.04 15.54
CA GLU A 121 -7.29 -4.89 16.42
C GLU A 121 -6.24 -4.02 15.71
N SER A 122 -5.46 -3.26 16.47
CA SER A 122 -4.39 -2.44 15.90
C SER A 122 -3.30 -3.29 15.25
N LEU A 123 -2.82 -2.85 14.08
CA LEU A 123 -1.71 -3.48 13.38
C LEU A 123 -0.47 -3.57 14.27
N ASP A 124 0.13 -4.76 14.33
CA ASP A 124 1.42 -4.97 14.96
C ASP A 124 2.57 -4.74 13.96
N HIS A 125 3.64 -4.07 14.40
CA HIS A 125 4.80 -3.78 13.56
C HIS A 125 5.53 -5.04 13.05
N ASP A 126 5.39 -6.17 13.74
CA ASP A 126 6.01 -7.44 13.35
C ASP A 126 5.35 -8.11 12.15
N ILE A 127 4.20 -7.60 11.70
CA ILE A 127 3.43 -8.14 10.56
C ILE A 127 3.17 -7.12 9.44
N VAL A 128 3.92 -6.03 9.39
CA VAL A 128 3.83 -5.03 8.29
C VAL A 128 4.01 -5.70 6.93
N TRP A 129 4.84 -6.75 6.82
CA TRP A 129 4.99 -7.54 5.60
C TRP A 129 3.66 -8.08 5.03
N PHE A 130 2.69 -8.39 5.89
CA PHE A 130 1.38 -8.90 5.43
C PHE A 130 0.54 -7.79 4.81
N TRP A 131 0.57 -6.60 5.39
CA TRP A 131 -0.13 -5.45 4.84
C TRP A 131 0.44 -5.08 3.48
N GLU A 132 1.76 -5.03 3.38
CA GLU A 132 2.45 -4.80 2.11
C GLU A 132 2.23 -5.94 1.10
N ALA A 133 2.12 -7.19 1.57
CA ALA A 133 1.83 -8.33 0.72
C ALA A 133 0.47 -8.18 0.01
N LEU A 134 -0.56 -7.74 0.71
CA LEU A 134 -1.87 -7.49 0.10
C LEU A 134 -1.84 -6.24 -0.77
N ALA A 135 -1.24 -5.15 -0.32
CA ALA A 135 -1.18 -3.88 -1.06
C ALA A 135 -0.43 -4.03 -2.40
N THR A 136 0.71 -4.73 -2.41
CA THR A 136 1.47 -5.01 -3.64
C THR A 136 0.72 -5.91 -4.62
N ASN A 137 -0.05 -6.88 -4.14
CA ASN A 137 -0.77 -7.83 -5.00
C ASN A 137 -2.10 -7.28 -5.51
N LEU A 138 -2.81 -6.49 -4.73
CA LEU A 138 -4.14 -5.98 -5.09
C LEU A 138 -4.07 -4.58 -5.74
N GLY A 139 -3.11 -3.75 -5.32
CA GLY A 139 -2.97 -2.38 -5.78
C GLY A 139 -2.07 -2.22 -7.00
N ASN A 140 -0.92 -2.88 -7.02
CA ASN A 140 0.10 -2.66 -8.06
C ASN A 140 0.89 -3.92 -8.46
N PRO A 141 0.21 -5.02 -8.84
CA PRO A 141 0.87 -6.30 -9.11
C PRO A 141 1.90 -6.25 -10.25
N GLU A 142 1.76 -5.30 -11.18
CA GLU A 142 2.67 -5.14 -12.32
C GLU A 142 4.01 -4.47 -11.95
N ALA A 143 4.07 -3.82 -10.79
CA ALA A 143 5.28 -3.14 -10.32
C ALA A 143 6.34 -4.09 -9.75
N PHE A 144 5.93 -5.29 -9.34
CA PHE A 144 6.78 -6.23 -8.61
C PHE A 144 6.94 -7.56 -9.32
N LYS A 145 8.00 -8.28 -8.95
CA LYS A 145 8.27 -9.61 -9.46
C LYS A 145 8.40 -10.58 -8.30
N LYS A 146 7.89 -11.79 -8.52
CA LYS A 146 8.12 -12.92 -7.65
C LYS A 146 9.61 -13.25 -7.59
N ILE A 147 10.12 -13.47 -6.40
CA ILE A 147 11.53 -13.77 -6.13
C ILE A 147 11.65 -14.92 -5.12
N ASP A 148 12.83 -15.56 -5.07
CA ASP A 148 13.18 -16.48 -3.98
C ASP A 148 13.36 -15.69 -2.68
N ILE A 149 12.65 -16.09 -1.63
CA ILE A 149 12.73 -15.43 -0.33
C ILE A 149 13.96 -15.95 0.42
N LYS A 150 15.03 -15.14 0.45
CA LYS A 150 16.30 -15.48 1.12
C LYS A 150 16.49 -14.78 2.48
N ALA A 151 15.68 -13.75 2.74
CA ALA A 151 15.73 -13.02 4.00
C ALA A 151 15.28 -13.91 5.18
N SER A 152 15.90 -13.75 6.36
CA SER A 152 15.38 -14.34 7.59
C SER A 152 14.05 -13.67 7.99
N ASN A 153 13.22 -14.36 8.78
CA ASN A 153 11.93 -13.82 9.22
C ASN A 153 12.08 -12.46 9.94
N GLU A 154 13.13 -12.29 10.72
CA GLU A 154 13.45 -11.04 11.43
C GLU A 154 13.67 -9.83 10.52
N LYS A 155 14.04 -10.05 9.23
CA LYS A 155 14.33 -8.98 8.26
C LYS A 155 13.20 -8.70 7.26
N ILE A 156 12.13 -9.47 7.32
CA ILE A 156 11.04 -9.34 6.33
C ILE A 156 10.27 -8.03 6.51
N ASN A 157 10.22 -7.49 7.73
CA ASN A 157 9.59 -6.20 8.02
C ASN A 157 10.49 -4.96 7.79
N ASP A 158 11.73 -5.14 7.38
CA ASP A 158 12.64 -4.02 7.10
C ASP A 158 12.40 -3.43 5.70
N PHE A 159 11.42 -2.55 5.59
CA PHE A 159 11.08 -1.85 4.34
C PHE A 159 11.97 -0.62 4.07
N ASN A 160 12.95 -0.32 4.93
CA ASN A 160 13.90 0.77 4.72
C ASN A 160 14.92 0.50 3.59
N SER A 161 15.12 -0.76 3.20
CA SER A 161 16.00 -1.18 2.11
C SER A 161 15.28 -1.48 0.79
N LEU A 162 14.05 -1.05 0.65
CA LEU A 162 13.29 -0.79 -0.55
C LEU A 162 12.78 -1.93 -1.42
N LEU A 163 13.31 -2.03 -2.63
CA LEU A 163 12.74 -2.87 -3.71
C LEU A 163 12.72 -4.35 -3.35
N ASN A 164 13.72 -4.84 -2.62
CA ASN A 164 13.81 -6.25 -2.32
C ASN A 164 12.72 -6.70 -1.35
N ASN A 165 12.40 -5.90 -0.33
CA ASN A 165 11.40 -6.27 0.65
C ASN A 165 9.97 -6.15 0.10
N TYR A 166 9.68 -5.18 -0.77
CA TYR A 166 8.43 -5.16 -1.52
C TYR A 166 8.28 -6.36 -2.47
N CYS A 167 9.35 -6.81 -3.12
CA CYS A 167 9.32 -8.05 -3.91
C CYS A 167 9.11 -9.29 -3.02
N ILE A 168 9.67 -9.30 -1.81
CA ILE A 168 9.42 -10.36 -0.81
C ILE A 168 7.94 -10.33 -0.38
N ALA A 169 7.42 -9.17 0.02
CA ALA A 169 6.01 -9.01 0.38
C ALA A 169 5.07 -9.43 -0.76
N PHE A 170 5.36 -8.99 -2.00
CA PHE A 170 4.64 -9.42 -3.20
C PHE A 170 4.64 -10.95 -3.36
N THR A 171 5.80 -11.60 -3.17
CA THR A 171 5.92 -13.05 -3.28
C THR A 171 5.13 -13.78 -2.20
N ILE A 172 5.17 -13.28 -0.96
CA ILE A 172 4.35 -13.81 0.16
C ILE A 172 2.86 -13.62 -0.13
N GLY A 173 2.47 -12.46 -0.67
CA GLY A 173 1.08 -12.18 -1.05
C GLY A 173 0.57 -13.15 -2.12
N ASN A 174 1.37 -13.44 -3.15
CA ASN A 174 1.04 -14.48 -4.15
C ASN A 174 0.82 -15.84 -3.49
N TYR A 175 1.71 -16.24 -2.55
CA TYR A 175 1.56 -17.48 -1.80
C TYR A 175 0.26 -17.49 -1.00
N LEU A 176 -0.05 -16.43 -0.26
CA LEU A 176 -1.27 -16.32 0.53
C LEU A 176 -2.53 -16.41 -0.35
N LEU A 177 -2.58 -15.65 -1.44
CA LEU A 177 -3.71 -15.65 -2.36
C LEU A 177 -3.93 -16.99 -3.07
N GLU A 178 -2.88 -17.80 -3.24
CA GLU A 178 -2.96 -19.14 -3.83
C GLU A 178 -3.35 -20.22 -2.80
N LYS A 179 -2.86 -20.14 -1.58
CA LYS A 179 -2.91 -21.24 -0.59
C LYS A 179 -3.95 -21.06 0.51
N TYR A 180 -4.34 -19.83 0.81
CA TYR A 180 -5.30 -19.53 1.86
C TYR A 180 -6.66 -19.20 1.28
N SER A 181 -7.71 -19.50 2.02
CA SER A 181 -9.04 -19.06 1.62
C SER A 181 -9.17 -17.54 1.79
N HIS A 182 -10.01 -16.91 0.98
CA HIS A 182 -10.34 -15.50 1.12
C HIS A 182 -10.77 -15.15 2.56
N LYS A 183 -11.58 -16.02 3.18
CA LYS A 183 -12.03 -15.85 4.56
C LYS A 183 -10.87 -15.82 5.56
N ASP A 184 -9.87 -16.70 5.40
CA ASP A 184 -8.72 -16.76 6.31
C ASP A 184 -7.87 -15.49 6.18
N ILE A 185 -7.67 -15.00 4.94
CA ILE A 185 -6.95 -13.74 4.69
C ILE A 185 -7.67 -12.57 5.36
N LEU A 186 -8.99 -12.46 5.22
CA LEU A 186 -9.76 -11.40 5.87
C LEU A 186 -9.77 -11.52 7.40
N GLU A 187 -9.72 -12.73 7.93
CA GLU A 187 -9.58 -12.96 9.38
C GLU A 187 -8.25 -12.41 9.89
N TYR A 188 -7.15 -12.59 9.15
CA TYR A 188 -5.84 -12.02 9.48
C TYR A 188 -5.82 -10.49 9.35
N VAL A 189 -6.54 -9.91 8.40
CA VAL A 189 -6.68 -8.44 8.31
C VAL A 189 -7.42 -7.89 9.53
N LYS A 190 -8.49 -8.55 9.97
CA LYS A 190 -9.33 -8.09 11.10
C LYS A 190 -8.65 -8.28 12.45
N TYR A 191 -7.90 -9.35 12.59
CA TYR A 191 -7.31 -9.79 13.85
C TYR A 191 -5.82 -10.09 13.68
N PRO A 192 -4.97 -9.05 13.62
CA PRO A 192 -3.52 -9.20 13.52
C PRO A 192 -2.89 -10.14 14.54
N SER A 193 -3.44 -10.25 15.75
CA SER A 193 -2.98 -11.21 16.76
C SER A 193 -3.00 -12.66 16.29
N LYS A 194 -3.99 -13.06 15.48
CA LYS A 194 -4.05 -14.40 14.88
C LYS A 194 -2.97 -14.61 13.84
N LEU A 195 -2.70 -13.58 13.03
CA LEU A 195 -1.62 -13.65 12.07
C LEU A 195 -0.26 -13.81 12.75
N LEU A 196 -0.02 -13.12 13.88
CA LEU A 196 1.21 -13.23 14.65
C LEU A 196 1.46 -14.67 15.13
N GLU A 197 0.41 -15.38 15.57
CA GLU A 197 0.51 -16.79 15.97
C GLU A 197 0.95 -17.69 14.81
N ASP A 198 0.54 -17.40 13.59
CA ASP A 198 0.80 -18.19 12.38
C ASP A 198 1.97 -17.67 11.54
N ALA A 199 2.53 -16.49 11.85
CA ALA A 199 3.46 -15.76 11.01
C ALA A 199 4.68 -16.59 10.59
N ASP A 200 5.35 -17.25 11.53
CA ASP A 200 6.53 -18.06 11.23
C ASP A 200 6.21 -19.26 10.32
N ILE A 201 5.04 -19.87 10.50
CA ILE A 201 4.58 -20.98 9.65
C ILE A 201 4.32 -20.48 8.23
N ILE A 202 3.62 -19.34 8.11
CA ILE A 202 3.29 -18.70 6.82
C ILE A 202 4.59 -18.33 6.08
N LEU A 203 5.52 -17.66 6.76
CA LEU A 203 6.77 -17.20 6.17
C LEU A 203 7.67 -18.35 5.73
N ASN A 204 7.77 -19.43 6.52
CA ASN A 204 8.54 -20.63 6.17
C ASN A 204 7.93 -21.34 4.95
N ASN A 205 6.61 -21.53 4.93
CA ASN A 205 5.91 -22.14 3.81
C ASN A 205 5.99 -21.29 2.55
N ALA A 206 5.87 -19.97 2.64
CA ALA A 206 6.03 -19.05 1.51
C ALA A 206 7.44 -19.12 0.92
N ARG A 207 8.47 -19.28 1.77
CA ARG A 207 9.86 -19.48 1.34
C ARG A 207 10.03 -20.78 0.56
N GLU A 208 9.52 -21.90 1.08
CA GLU A 208 9.57 -23.19 0.38
C GLU A 208 8.83 -23.14 -0.96
N TRP A 209 7.65 -22.52 -0.97
CA TRP A 209 6.86 -22.34 -2.19
C TRP A 209 7.57 -21.45 -3.22
N SER A 210 8.22 -20.37 -2.81
CA SER A 210 8.96 -19.47 -3.71
C SER A 210 10.15 -20.15 -4.40
N ASN A 211 10.77 -21.11 -3.72
CA ASN A 211 11.91 -21.90 -4.26
C ASN A 211 11.47 -23.01 -5.20
N SER A 212 10.19 -23.39 -5.20
CA SER A 212 9.67 -24.54 -5.95
C SER A 212 8.94 -24.15 -7.25
N ASN A 213 8.71 -22.87 -7.48
CA ASN A 213 7.97 -22.28 -8.61
C ASN A 213 8.77 -21.15 -9.28
#